data_f801984b93f34c794c25b9601a3a7147
#
_entry.id   f801984b93f34c794c25b9601a3a7147
#
_cell.length_a   1.000
_cell.length_b   1.000
_cell.length_c   1.000
_cell.angle_alpha   90.00
_cell.angle_beta   90.00
_cell.angle_gamma   90.00
#
_symmetry.space_group_name_H-M   'P 1'
#
loop_
_entity.id
_entity.type
_entity.pdbx_description
1 polymer ?
#
loop_
_entity_poly.entity_id
_entity_poly.type
_entity_poly.pdbx_seq_one_letter_code
_entity_poly.pdbx_strand_id
1 'polypeptide(L)'
;MSIKGIISRFWLSIAAVAAIACALVSCDRRPLEVYYLDKARVVLLVDWESEYKSRPMGMTVAIYNEEGKLYQRFSRNEIDSVQLSLPVGHYTAVVFNGAPDEFSSFSFVDMDRLDLFRIEAASNTSRNTTRLWDEGTRYNWEPDEKIGRGIVSFDVTQEMLDRQLQFIDYHDRDQAYTHMSRYPFTAVVQPLLTMIHINVHVNGIEYMYNLEASLSGMADGCSMLSRWRNTTTCNVFYDSSKWGYEFDNPGSSNGWVRINIPLWGEPHGKERQEDRVPADNVLRMNFTLRDRDHTADYYEFEVGDLIYYKEPQQDPAQLTPPDVLRHLYLTINREIPLLPPVDPEEPTGAGFNAHVDPWDYGGEWDLGTF
;
A
#
# COMPACT_ATOMS: atom_id res chain seq x y z
N MET A 1 33.78 34.08 -84.34
CA MET A 1 33.44 33.49 -83.05
C MET A 1 34.21 34.28 -82.00
N SER A 2 33.49 35.01 -81.14
CA SER A 2 34.18 35.94 -80.21
C SER A 2 34.80 35.16 -79.05
N ILE A 3 36.11 35.49 -78.76
CA ILE A 3 36.87 34.88 -77.66
C ILE A 3 36.17 34.95 -76.31
N LYS A 4 35.34 35.98 -76.14
CA LYS A 4 34.44 36.10 -74.91
C LYS A 4 33.47 34.94 -74.74
N GLY A 5 32.95 34.34 -75.82
CA GLY A 5 32.01 33.23 -75.75
C GLY A 5 32.68 31.88 -75.38
N ILE A 6 33.94 31.71 -75.70
CA ILE A 6 34.69 30.51 -75.35
C ILE A 6 35.08 30.52 -73.84
N ILE A 7 35.48 31.68 -73.36
CA ILE A 7 35.87 31.86 -71.93
C ILE A 7 34.64 31.65 -71.02
N SER A 8 33.48 32.16 -71.40
CA SER A 8 32.25 32.02 -70.62
C SER A 8 31.77 30.55 -70.52
N ARG A 9 31.90 29.79 -71.60
CA ARG A 9 31.56 28.36 -71.59
C ARG A 9 32.53 27.53 -70.76
N PHE A 10 33.80 27.89 -70.75
CA PHE A 10 34.83 27.23 -69.98
C PHE A 10 34.59 27.43 -68.45
N TRP A 11 34.24 28.65 -68.05
CA TRP A 11 33.90 28.95 -66.64
C TRP A 11 32.60 28.26 -66.20
N LEU A 12 31.60 28.14 -67.07
CA LEU A 12 30.36 27.40 -66.81
C LEU A 12 30.63 25.90 -66.60
N SER A 13 31.55 25.32 -67.37
CA SER A 13 31.94 23.92 -67.24
C SER A 13 32.67 23.65 -65.93
N ILE A 14 33.59 24.55 -65.54
CA ILE A 14 34.31 24.46 -64.25
C ILE A 14 33.35 24.60 -63.08
N ALA A 15 32.40 25.53 -63.13
CA ALA A 15 31.37 25.71 -62.12
C ALA A 15 30.45 24.49 -61.99
N ALA A 16 30.10 23.85 -63.09
CA ALA A 16 29.26 22.63 -63.09
C ALA A 16 30.03 21.42 -62.50
N VAL A 17 31.33 21.26 -62.83
CA VAL A 17 32.18 20.22 -62.29
C VAL A 17 32.41 20.45 -60.78
N ALA A 18 32.63 21.69 -60.34
CA ALA A 18 32.77 22.02 -58.92
C ALA A 18 31.44 21.77 -58.12
N ALA A 19 30.29 22.10 -58.73
CA ALA A 19 29.01 21.83 -58.10
C ALA A 19 28.71 20.30 -57.97
N ILE A 20 29.09 19.50 -58.97
CA ILE A 20 28.98 18.06 -58.93
C ILE A 20 29.95 17.46 -57.91
N ALA A 21 31.19 17.98 -57.86
CA ALA A 21 32.17 17.55 -56.85
C ALA A 21 31.70 17.90 -55.42
N CYS A 22 31.15 19.07 -55.21
CA CYS A 22 30.55 19.43 -53.91
C CYS A 22 29.32 18.58 -53.57
N ALA A 23 28.51 18.20 -54.52
CA ALA A 23 27.36 17.31 -54.30
C ALA A 23 27.80 15.87 -53.96
N LEU A 24 28.92 15.41 -54.51
CA LEU A 24 29.44 14.09 -54.23
C LEU A 24 30.21 14.02 -52.89
N VAL A 25 30.74 15.14 -52.39
CA VAL A 25 31.37 15.23 -51.08
C VAL A 25 30.36 15.49 -49.98
N SER A 26 29.16 15.95 -50.33
CA SER A 26 28.05 16.20 -49.40
C SER A 26 27.31 14.95 -48.95
N CYS A 27 27.67 13.77 -49.40
CA CYS A 27 27.38 12.55 -48.65
C CYS A 27 28.34 12.44 -47.48
N ASP A 28 28.21 13.36 -46.55
CA ASP A 28 28.70 13.18 -45.20
C ASP A 28 27.95 11.95 -44.65
N ARG A 29 28.60 10.78 -44.80
CA ARG A 29 28.21 9.63 -44.04
C ARG A 29 28.36 10.07 -42.59
N ARG A 30 27.24 10.48 -41.98
CA ARG A 30 27.21 10.59 -40.53
C ARG A 30 27.93 9.34 -40.02
N PRO A 31 28.99 9.49 -39.22
CA PRO A 31 29.64 8.35 -38.63
C PRO A 31 28.45 7.54 -38.04
N LEU A 32 28.42 6.26 -38.33
CA LEU A 32 27.50 5.34 -37.66
C LEU A 32 27.71 5.63 -36.18
N GLU A 33 26.76 6.39 -35.58
CA GLU A 33 26.72 6.52 -34.13
C GLU A 33 26.55 5.10 -33.66
N VAL A 34 27.64 4.47 -33.29
CA VAL A 34 27.62 3.19 -32.59
C VAL A 34 27.00 3.54 -31.25
N TYR A 35 25.69 3.44 -31.16
CA TYR A 35 24.98 3.53 -29.89
C TYR A 35 25.46 2.33 -29.07
N TYR A 36 26.44 2.55 -28.25
CA TYR A 36 26.79 1.63 -27.19
C TYR A 36 25.61 1.67 -26.24
N LEU A 37 24.67 0.72 -26.36
CA LEU A 37 23.70 0.49 -25.32
C LEU A 37 24.46 -0.12 -24.14
N ASP A 38 24.68 0.69 -23.14
CA ASP A 38 25.22 0.27 -21.83
C ASP A 38 24.12 -0.30 -20.92
N LYS A 39 22.85 -0.25 -21.38
CA LYS A 39 21.67 -0.64 -20.62
C LYS A 39 20.71 -1.45 -21.48
N ALA A 40 20.31 -2.59 -20.96
CA ALA A 40 19.22 -3.37 -21.54
C ALA A 40 17.86 -2.81 -21.10
N ARG A 41 16.90 -2.90 -22.01
CA ARG A 41 15.50 -2.54 -21.73
C ARG A 41 14.73 -3.79 -21.34
N VAL A 42 14.10 -3.76 -20.18
CA VAL A 42 13.28 -4.83 -19.63
C VAL A 42 11.90 -4.30 -19.25
N VAL A 43 10.93 -5.17 -19.14
CA VAL A 43 9.56 -4.80 -18.74
C VAL A 43 9.26 -5.43 -17.39
N LEU A 44 8.89 -4.60 -16.43
CA LEU A 44 8.32 -5.05 -15.18
C LEU A 44 6.81 -5.01 -15.31
N LEU A 45 6.18 -6.18 -15.25
CA LEU A 45 4.73 -6.34 -15.16
C LEU A 45 4.33 -6.29 -13.69
N VAL A 46 3.20 -5.70 -13.41
CA VAL A 46 2.66 -5.61 -12.05
C VAL A 46 1.31 -6.29 -12.01
N ASP A 47 1.22 -7.32 -11.21
CA ASP A 47 -0.01 -8.05 -10.95
C ASP A 47 -0.57 -7.60 -9.60
N TRP A 48 -1.69 -6.88 -9.65
CA TRP A 48 -2.45 -6.50 -8.47
C TRP A 48 -3.41 -7.63 -8.17
N GLU A 49 -3.11 -8.42 -7.14
CA GLU A 49 -3.97 -9.52 -6.73
C GLU A 49 -5.45 -9.10 -6.69
N SER A 50 -6.35 -10.04 -6.96
CA SER A 50 -7.81 -9.83 -7.03
C SER A 50 -8.41 -9.25 -5.75
N GLU A 51 -7.68 -9.31 -4.65
CA GLU A 51 -8.00 -8.68 -3.37
C GLU A 51 -7.99 -7.15 -3.42
N TYR A 52 -7.29 -6.55 -4.40
CA TYR A 52 -7.45 -5.14 -4.73
C TYR A 52 -8.71 -4.96 -5.60
N LYS A 53 -9.89 -4.91 -4.99
CA LYS A 53 -11.16 -4.65 -5.71
C LYS A 53 -11.18 -3.32 -6.45
N SER A 54 -10.44 -2.34 -5.99
CA SER A 54 -10.22 -1.08 -6.70
C SER A 54 -8.77 -0.99 -7.12
N ARG A 55 -8.51 -0.93 -8.43
CA ARG A 55 -7.17 -0.64 -8.94
C ARG A 55 -6.66 0.67 -8.36
N PRO A 56 -5.41 0.73 -7.91
CA PRO A 56 -4.84 1.99 -7.44
C PRO A 56 -4.76 3.01 -8.57
N MET A 57 -4.78 4.30 -8.24
CA MET A 57 -4.65 5.38 -9.24
C MET A 57 -3.20 5.60 -9.68
N GLY A 58 -2.24 5.05 -8.95
CA GLY A 58 -0.83 5.17 -9.25
C GLY A 58 0.00 4.11 -8.52
N MET A 59 1.26 4.01 -8.90
CA MET A 59 2.23 3.14 -8.25
C MET A 59 3.60 3.80 -8.17
N THR A 60 4.37 3.38 -7.19
CA THR A 60 5.80 3.67 -7.09
C THR A 60 6.60 2.38 -7.30
N VAL A 61 7.66 2.51 -8.09
CA VAL A 61 8.63 1.44 -8.32
C VAL A 61 10.01 1.92 -7.83
N ALA A 62 10.60 1.17 -6.92
CA ALA A 62 11.95 1.37 -6.43
C ALA A 62 12.81 0.19 -6.87
N ILE A 63 13.88 0.47 -7.59
CA ILE A 63 14.83 -0.53 -8.11
C ILE A 63 16.11 -0.47 -7.29
N TYR A 64 16.51 -1.59 -6.74
CA TYR A 64 17.73 -1.74 -5.95
C TYR A 64 18.74 -2.60 -6.70
N ASN A 65 20.01 -2.26 -6.58
CA ASN A 65 21.10 -3.05 -7.14
C ASN A 65 21.44 -4.25 -6.23
N GLU A 66 22.41 -5.07 -6.64
CA GLU A 66 22.89 -6.24 -5.89
C GLU A 66 23.34 -5.92 -4.45
N GLU A 67 23.86 -4.70 -4.21
CA GLU A 67 24.27 -4.25 -2.88
C GLU A 67 23.08 -3.77 -2.01
N GLY A 68 21.85 -3.86 -2.52
CA GLY A 68 20.64 -3.34 -1.85
C GLY A 68 20.55 -1.82 -1.82
N LYS A 69 21.35 -1.11 -2.62
CA LYS A 69 21.27 0.35 -2.75
C LYS A 69 20.23 0.74 -3.79
N LEU A 70 19.50 1.80 -3.51
CA LEU A 70 18.53 2.35 -4.46
C LEU A 70 19.27 2.81 -5.73
N TYR A 71 18.92 2.19 -6.86
CA TYR A 71 19.42 2.56 -8.17
C TYR A 71 18.53 3.61 -8.83
N GLN A 72 17.20 3.39 -8.77
CA GLN A 72 16.21 4.30 -9.38
C GLN A 72 14.86 4.16 -8.66
N ARG A 73 14.15 5.28 -8.54
CA ARG A 73 12.76 5.31 -8.03
C ARG A 73 11.93 6.26 -8.88
N PHE A 74 10.70 5.91 -9.14
CA PHE A 74 9.75 6.76 -9.86
C PHE A 74 8.32 6.37 -9.51
N SER A 75 7.43 7.36 -9.52
CA SER A 75 5.98 7.17 -9.35
C SER A 75 5.28 7.40 -10.68
N ARG A 76 4.22 6.64 -10.96
CA ARG A 76 3.46 6.68 -12.22
C ARG A 76 1.99 6.40 -11.99
N ASN A 77 1.15 6.95 -12.87
CA ASN A 77 -0.28 6.64 -12.92
C ASN A 77 -0.58 5.34 -13.70
N GLU A 78 0.37 4.89 -14.55
CA GLU A 78 0.27 3.59 -15.21
C GLU A 78 0.69 2.51 -14.20
N ILE A 79 -0.19 1.53 -13.96
CA ILE A 79 -0.05 0.57 -12.88
C ILE A 79 0.19 -0.88 -13.34
N ASP A 80 0.00 -1.19 -14.64
CA ASP A 80 0.07 -2.56 -15.14
C ASP A 80 1.49 -2.96 -15.53
N SER A 81 2.32 -2.01 -15.95
CA SER A 81 3.68 -2.28 -16.39
C SER A 81 4.57 -1.06 -16.36
N VAL A 82 5.87 -1.30 -16.34
CA VAL A 82 6.88 -0.26 -16.51
C VAL A 82 8.05 -0.75 -17.34
N GLN A 83 8.51 0.09 -18.26
CA GLN A 83 9.75 -0.14 -19.00
C GLN A 83 10.93 0.41 -18.21
N LEU A 84 11.94 -0.44 -18.00
CA LEU A 84 13.15 -0.14 -17.28
C LEU A 84 14.34 -0.19 -18.24
N SER A 85 15.33 0.69 -18.03
CA SER A 85 16.60 0.68 -18.74
C SER A 85 17.71 0.50 -17.71
N LEU A 86 18.30 -0.69 -17.65
CA LEU A 86 19.22 -1.10 -16.60
C LEU A 86 20.52 -1.67 -17.17
N PRO A 87 21.70 -1.35 -16.60
CA PRO A 87 22.92 -2.06 -16.89
C PRO A 87 22.80 -3.56 -16.60
N VAL A 88 23.75 -4.34 -17.12
CA VAL A 88 23.90 -5.75 -16.74
C VAL A 88 24.15 -5.85 -15.23
N GLY A 89 23.40 -6.70 -14.54
CA GLY A 89 23.50 -6.85 -13.09
C GLY A 89 22.28 -7.52 -12.48
N HIS A 90 22.33 -7.76 -11.18
CA HIS A 90 21.23 -8.25 -10.36
C HIS A 90 20.44 -7.10 -9.73
N TYR A 91 19.12 -7.16 -9.80
CA TYR A 91 18.23 -6.12 -9.30
C TYR A 91 17.08 -6.70 -8.50
N THR A 92 16.63 -5.91 -7.53
CA THR A 92 15.36 -6.15 -6.83
C THR A 92 14.46 -4.94 -7.03
N ALA A 93 13.26 -5.19 -7.57
CA ALA A 93 12.21 -4.18 -7.67
C ALA A 93 11.24 -4.31 -6.51
N VAL A 94 10.94 -3.20 -5.85
CA VAL A 94 9.85 -3.07 -4.88
C VAL A 94 8.80 -2.16 -5.49
N VAL A 95 7.57 -2.68 -5.59
CA VAL A 95 6.42 -1.98 -6.15
C VAL A 95 5.39 -1.77 -5.05
N PHE A 96 4.82 -0.58 -4.97
CA PHE A 96 3.70 -0.30 -4.07
C PHE A 96 2.76 0.73 -4.71
N ASN A 97 1.52 0.76 -4.25
CA ASN A 97 0.52 1.72 -4.76
C ASN A 97 0.80 3.13 -4.25
N GLY A 98 0.43 4.14 -5.05
CA GLY A 98 0.57 5.56 -4.72
C GLY A 98 2.02 6.09 -4.75
N ALA A 99 2.18 7.35 -4.40
CA ALA A 99 3.48 7.99 -4.18
C ALA A 99 3.74 8.13 -2.67
N PRO A 100 5.01 8.11 -2.21
CA PRO A 100 5.33 8.15 -0.78
C PRO A 100 4.77 9.34 -0.01
N ASP A 101 4.54 10.46 -0.68
CA ASP A 101 4.02 11.71 -0.14
C ASP A 101 2.48 11.80 -0.17
N GLU A 102 1.80 10.84 -0.76
CA GLU A 102 0.34 10.77 -0.79
C GLU A 102 -0.25 10.18 0.51
N PHE A 103 0.57 9.47 1.30
CA PHE A 103 0.12 8.81 2.52
C PHE A 103 0.26 9.72 3.74
N SER A 104 -0.82 9.86 4.50
CA SER A 104 -0.86 10.67 5.73
C SER A 104 -0.78 9.87 7.02
N SER A 105 -1.22 8.60 6.98
CA SER A 105 -1.27 7.71 8.15
C SER A 105 0.04 6.98 8.43
N PHE A 106 0.99 6.99 7.49
CA PHE A 106 2.31 6.38 7.63
C PHE A 106 3.36 7.04 6.74
N SER A 107 4.61 6.73 6.99
CA SER A 107 5.75 7.22 6.21
C SER A 107 6.68 6.09 5.80
N PHE A 108 7.35 6.29 4.67
CA PHE A 108 8.40 5.39 4.19
C PHE A 108 9.76 5.85 4.72
N VAL A 109 10.49 4.93 5.33
CA VAL A 109 11.76 5.19 6.01
C VAL A 109 12.87 4.38 5.36
N ASP A 110 14.05 4.98 5.25
CA ASP A 110 15.29 4.35 4.73
C ASP A 110 15.14 3.75 3.32
N MET A 111 14.40 4.44 2.45
CA MET A 111 14.14 3.99 1.07
C MET A 111 15.41 3.82 0.23
N ASP A 112 16.55 4.38 0.64
CA ASP A 112 17.83 4.27 -0.09
C ASP A 112 18.49 2.89 0.05
N ARG A 113 18.04 2.10 1.04
CA ARG A 113 18.60 0.80 1.38
C ARG A 113 17.49 -0.24 1.51
N LEU A 114 17.51 -1.26 0.66
CA LEU A 114 16.49 -2.30 0.63
C LEU A 114 16.34 -3.06 1.96
N ASP A 115 17.48 -3.37 2.60
CA ASP A 115 17.54 -4.06 3.89
C ASP A 115 16.98 -3.27 5.07
N LEU A 116 16.96 -1.94 4.95
CA LEU A 116 16.45 -1.01 5.95
C LEU A 116 15.08 -0.42 5.57
N PHE A 117 14.67 -0.60 4.31
CA PHE A 117 13.44 -0.02 3.81
C PHE A 117 12.20 -0.56 4.55
N ARG A 118 11.51 0.33 5.24
CA ARG A 118 10.34 0.01 6.06
C ARG A 118 9.28 1.10 6.00
N ILE A 119 8.11 0.74 6.44
CA ILE A 119 7.01 1.67 6.71
C ILE A 119 6.91 1.85 8.20
N GLU A 120 6.71 3.09 8.63
CA GLU A 120 6.38 3.45 10.00
C GLU A 120 5.10 4.25 10.01
N ALA A 121 4.20 3.92 10.92
CA ALA A 121 2.98 4.65 11.14
C ALA A 121 3.27 6.09 11.56
N ALA A 122 2.56 7.05 10.98
CA ALA A 122 2.71 8.45 11.32
C ALA A 122 2.27 8.68 12.77
N SER A 123 3.15 9.23 13.59
CA SER A 123 2.81 9.60 14.96
C SER A 123 2.00 10.90 14.95
N ASN A 124 0.79 10.85 15.47
CA ASN A 124 -0.05 12.03 15.61
C ASN A 124 -0.09 12.45 17.09
N THR A 125 0.35 13.67 17.40
CA THR A 125 0.45 14.18 18.76
C THR A 125 -0.68 15.13 19.16
N SER A 126 -1.67 15.35 18.31
CA SER A 126 -2.53 16.54 18.40
C SER A 126 -3.95 16.33 18.92
N ARG A 127 -4.35 15.18 19.45
CA ARG A 127 -5.70 15.02 20.02
C ARG A 127 -5.74 14.86 21.53
N ASN A 128 -6.58 15.69 22.13
CA ASN A 128 -6.85 15.76 23.59
C ASN A 128 -7.78 14.65 24.13
N THR A 129 -7.79 13.45 23.56
CA THR A 129 -8.62 12.36 24.10
C THR A 129 -7.81 11.52 25.08
N THR A 130 -7.55 12.09 26.23
CA THR A 130 -6.56 11.64 27.22
C THR A 130 -6.85 10.31 27.91
N ARG A 131 -7.99 9.67 27.68
CA ARG A 131 -8.33 8.38 28.31
C ARG A 131 -8.10 7.15 27.45
N LEU A 132 -7.95 7.32 26.12
CA LEU A 132 -7.85 6.20 25.19
C LEU A 132 -6.42 5.78 24.87
N TRP A 133 -5.41 6.43 25.44
CA TRP A 133 -4.02 6.05 25.29
C TRP A 133 -3.17 6.41 26.50
N ASP A 134 -2.04 5.75 26.62
CA ASP A 134 -1.04 6.04 27.66
C ASP A 134 -0.21 7.25 27.25
N GLU A 135 0.01 8.16 28.20
CA GLU A 135 0.87 9.33 28.01
C GLU A 135 2.28 8.89 27.58
N GLY A 136 2.79 9.49 26.51
CA GLY A 136 4.13 9.21 26.00
C GLY A 136 4.23 8.03 25.03
N THR A 137 3.13 7.31 24.76
CA THR A 137 3.13 6.27 23.73
C THR A 137 2.80 6.84 22.35
N ARG A 138 3.34 6.22 21.29
CA ARG A 138 2.92 6.55 19.93
C ARG A 138 1.50 6.07 19.74
N TYR A 139 0.67 6.89 19.10
CA TYR A 139 -0.61 6.43 18.61
C TYR A 139 -0.78 6.81 17.14
N ASN A 140 -1.51 5.99 16.45
CA ASN A 140 -1.82 6.18 15.04
C ASN A 140 -3.32 6.11 14.87
N TRP A 141 -3.80 6.88 13.93
CA TRP A 141 -5.06 6.58 13.30
C TRP A 141 -4.91 5.27 12.55
N GLU A 142 -6.00 4.54 12.46
CA GLU A 142 -6.06 3.45 11.51
C GLU A 142 -5.56 3.93 10.14
N PRO A 143 -4.79 3.12 9.42
CA PRO A 143 -4.38 3.48 8.08
C PRO A 143 -5.62 3.67 7.20
N ASP A 144 -5.87 4.90 6.76
CA ASP A 144 -7.01 5.23 5.89
C ASP A 144 -6.88 4.61 4.50
N GLU A 145 -5.69 4.20 4.14
CA GLU A 145 -5.34 3.82 2.79
C GLU A 145 -4.82 2.40 2.73
N LYS A 146 -5.30 1.67 1.75
CA LYS A 146 -4.83 0.33 1.45
C LYS A 146 -3.43 0.43 0.88
N ILE A 147 -2.44 -0.09 1.59
CA ILE A 147 -1.07 -0.22 1.10
C ILE A 147 -0.76 -1.67 0.72
N GLY A 148 -0.29 -1.85 -0.51
CA GLY A 148 0.19 -3.14 -0.97
C GLY A 148 1.60 -3.07 -1.46
N ARG A 149 2.28 -4.20 -1.47
CA ARG A 149 3.65 -4.31 -1.90
C ARG A 149 3.88 -5.57 -2.72
N GLY A 150 4.52 -5.40 -3.88
CA GLY A 150 5.11 -6.46 -4.68
C GLY A 150 6.63 -6.38 -4.63
N ILE A 151 7.29 -7.52 -4.69
CA ILE A 151 8.74 -7.60 -4.81
C ILE A 151 9.11 -8.67 -5.83
N VAL A 152 10.11 -8.37 -6.65
CA VAL A 152 10.68 -9.31 -7.60
C VAL A 152 12.16 -9.06 -7.76
N SER A 153 12.97 -10.12 -7.69
CA SER A 153 14.40 -10.07 -8.01
C SER A 153 14.62 -10.66 -9.40
N PHE A 154 15.50 -10.05 -10.18
CA PHE A 154 15.77 -10.45 -11.55
C PHE A 154 17.16 -10.06 -11.99
N ASP A 155 17.65 -10.75 -13.01
CA ASP A 155 18.95 -10.51 -13.64
C ASP A 155 18.77 -9.84 -14.99
N VAL A 156 19.51 -8.77 -15.20
CA VAL A 156 19.74 -8.18 -16.53
C VAL A 156 21.05 -8.76 -17.06
N THR A 157 20.97 -9.60 -18.08
CA THR A 157 22.13 -10.36 -18.57
C THR A 157 22.79 -9.69 -19.79
N GLN A 158 24.07 -10.01 -20.03
CA GLN A 158 24.76 -9.57 -21.23
C GLN A 158 24.05 -10.06 -22.49
N GLU A 159 23.47 -11.28 -22.47
CA GLU A 159 22.70 -11.81 -23.60
C GLU A 159 21.49 -10.93 -23.95
N MET A 160 20.79 -10.39 -22.94
CA MET A 160 19.66 -9.47 -23.17
C MET A 160 20.13 -8.20 -23.86
N LEU A 161 21.27 -7.66 -23.44
CA LEU A 161 21.88 -6.47 -24.03
C LEU A 161 22.33 -6.73 -25.47
N ASP A 162 23.06 -7.82 -25.71
CA ASP A 162 23.58 -8.18 -27.02
C ASP A 162 22.44 -8.45 -28.03
N ARG A 163 21.38 -9.09 -27.60
CA ARG A 163 20.20 -9.31 -28.46
C ARG A 163 19.52 -7.99 -28.82
N GLN A 164 19.44 -7.04 -27.92
CA GLN A 164 18.88 -5.72 -28.22
C GLN A 164 19.76 -4.92 -29.17
N LEU A 165 21.08 -5.03 -29.07
CA LEU A 165 22.04 -4.42 -29.99
C LEU A 165 21.87 -4.94 -31.42
N GLN A 166 21.62 -6.26 -31.60
CA GLN A 166 21.40 -6.87 -32.91
C GLN A 166 20.17 -6.29 -33.66
N PHE A 167 19.18 -5.76 -32.93
CA PHE A 167 17.97 -5.16 -33.51
C PHE A 167 18.12 -3.67 -33.85
N ILE A 168 19.10 -2.99 -33.27
CA ILE A 168 19.35 -1.57 -33.58
C ILE A 168 20.08 -1.42 -34.91
N ASP A 169 20.84 -2.40 -35.32
CA ASP A 169 21.51 -2.44 -36.64
C ASP A 169 20.52 -2.64 -37.81
N TYR A 170 19.34 -3.14 -37.56
CA TYR A 170 18.26 -3.26 -38.55
C TYR A 170 17.31 -2.08 -38.37
N HIS A 171 17.18 -1.25 -39.40
CA HIS A 171 16.45 0.03 -39.49
C HIS A 171 15.00 0.08 -38.96
N ASP A 172 14.57 -0.90 -38.21
CA ASP A 172 13.19 -1.01 -37.71
C ASP A 172 13.10 -0.79 -36.21
N ARG A 173 12.88 0.47 -35.81
CA ARG A 173 12.65 0.85 -34.43
C ARG A 173 11.44 0.12 -33.79
N ASP A 174 10.44 -0.25 -34.58
CA ASP A 174 9.24 -0.90 -34.09
C ASP A 174 9.49 -2.36 -33.70
N GLN A 175 10.44 -3.04 -34.37
CA GLN A 175 10.85 -4.38 -33.98
C GLN A 175 11.67 -4.37 -32.67
N ALA A 176 12.44 -3.36 -32.40
CA ALA A 176 13.16 -3.23 -31.13
C ALA A 176 12.18 -3.15 -29.94
N TYR A 177 11.05 -2.45 -30.10
CA TYR A 177 10.00 -2.39 -29.08
C TYR A 177 9.31 -3.76 -28.88
N THR A 178 9.07 -4.50 -29.94
CA THR A 178 8.43 -5.82 -29.85
C THR A 178 9.32 -6.85 -29.15
N HIS A 179 10.62 -6.72 -29.26
CA HIS A 179 11.60 -7.61 -28.58
C HIS A 179 11.83 -7.24 -27.10
N MET A 180 11.59 -6.00 -26.70
CA MET A 180 11.65 -5.61 -25.28
C MET A 180 10.61 -6.33 -24.42
N SER A 181 9.46 -6.66 -24.99
CA SER A 181 8.42 -7.45 -24.31
C SER A 181 8.80 -8.90 -24.03
N ARG A 182 9.96 -9.38 -24.54
CA ARG A 182 10.41 -10.77 -24.37
C ARG A 182 11.07 -11.06 -23.02
N TYR A 183 11.33 -10.04 -22.21
CA TYR A 183 11.93 -10.21 -20.89
C TYR A 183 11.04 -9.59 -19.81
N PRO A 184 9.81 -10.09 -19.64
CA PRO A 184 8.94 -9.61 -18.60
C PRO A 184 9.35 -10.24 -17.27
N PHE A 185 9.42 -9.39 -16.23
CA PHE A 185 9.49 -9.80 -14.84
C PHE A 185 8.19 -9.37 -14.17
N THR A 186 7.62 -10.20 -13.34
CA THR A 186 6.31 -9.92 -12.72
C THR A 186 6.46 -9.73 -11.23
N ALA A 187 5.99 -8.58 -10.74
CA ALA A 187 5.81 -8.32 -9.31
C ALA A 187 4.33 -8.53 -8.96
N VAL A 188 4.05 -9.44 -8.05
CA VAL A 188 2.70 -9.65 -7.51
C VAL A 188 2.55 -8.76 -6.28
N VAL A 189 1.59 -7.85 -6.32
CA VAL A 189 1.33 -6.90 -5.23
C VAL A 189 0.28 -7.45 -4.29
N GLN A 190 0.65 -7.60 -3.03
CA GLN A 190 -0.19 -8.11 -1.96
C GLN A 190 -0.41 -7.04 -0.89
N PRO A 191 -1.57 -7.05 -0.21
CA PRO A 191 -1.82 -6.15 0.92
C PRO A 191 -0.78 -6.29 2.02
N LEU A 192 -0.39 -5.17 2.61
CA LEU A 192 0.50 -5.15 3.77
C LEU A 192 -0.24 -5.07 5.10
N LEU A 193 -1.46 -4.54 5.09
CA LEU A 193 -2.26 -4.39 6.30
C LEU A 193 -2.97 -5.69 6.65
N THR A 194 -3.17 -5.86 7.94
CA THR A 194 -3.96 -6.92 8.56
C THR A 194 -5.28 -6.32 9.02
N MET A 195 -6.40 -6.99 8.75
CA MET A 195 -7.69 -6.59 9.29
C MET A 195 -7.90 -7.23 10.66
N ILE A 196 -8.24 -6.44 11.68
CA ILE A 196 -8.73 -6.99 12.94
C ILE A 196 -10.25 -6.83 13.05
N HIS A 197 -10.91 -7.91 13.44
CA HIS A 197 -12.35 -7.99 13.71
C HIS A 197 -12.56 -8.08 15.20
N ILE A 198 -13.09 -7.01 15.79
CA ILE A 198 -13.36 -6.93 17.23
C ILE A 198 -14.86 -7.04 17.45
N ASN A 199 -15.27 -8.00 18.25
CA ASN A 199 -16.67 -8.19 18.67
C ASN A 199 -16.77 -8.01 20.18
N VAL A 200 -17.64 -7.11 20.64
CA VAL A 200 -17.83 -6.82 22.05
C VAL A 200 -19.32 -6.90 22.37
N HIS A 201 -19.69 -7.74 23.34
CA HIS A 201 -21.08 -7.82 23.80
C HIS A 201 -21.39 -6.69 24.76
N VAL A 202 -22.48 -5.97 24.51
CA VAL A 202 -22.88 -4.78 25.28
C VAL A 202 -24.34 -4.94 25.73
N ASN A 203 -24.56 -4.84 27.03
CA ASN A 203 -25.91 -4.77 27.62
C ASN A 203 -26.36 -3.32 27.63
N GLY A 204 -27.55 -3.03 27.10
CA GLY A 204 -28.04 -1.66 26.95
C GLY A 204 -27.43 -0.92 25.76
N ILE A 205 -27.11 -1.64 24.68
CA ILE A 205 -26.53 -1.05 23.45
C ILE A 205 -27.45 0.03 22.84
N GLU A 206 -28.74 -0.02 23.12
CA GLU A 206 -29.71 1.00 22.70
C GLU A 206 -29.43 2.39 23.29
N TYR A 207 -28.73 2.43 24.42
CA TYR A 207 -28.35 3.69 25.09
C TYR A 207 -27.07 4.30 24.53
N MET A 208 -26.38 3.60 23.65
CA MET A 208 -25.16 4.08 23.02
C MET A 208 -25.47 5.11 21.95
N TYR A 209 -24.85 6.29 22.06
CA TYR A 209 -24.88 7.33 21.05
C TYR A 209 -23.66 7.23 20.13
N ASN A 210 -22.47 7.09 20.73
CA ASN A 210 -21.19 7.01 20.01
C ASN A 210 -20.22 6.09 20.73
N LEU A 211 -19.23 5.63 19.99
CA LEU A 211 -18.11 4.85 20.51
C LEU A 211 -16.80 5.33 19.89
N GLU A 212 -15.86 5.62 20.75
CA GLU A 212 -14.45 5.80 20.38
C GLU A 212 -13.64 4.72 21.07
N ALA A 213 -12.64 4.18 20.39
CA ALA A 213 -11.84 3.15 21.00
C ALA A 213 -10.39 3.16 20.51
N SER A 214 -9.51 2.48 21.24
CA SER A 214 -8.13 2.25 20.85
C SER A 214 -7.69 0.84 21.22
N LEU A 215 -6.76 0.29 20.42
CA LEU A 215 -6.08 -0.96 20.68
C LEU A 215 -4.58 -0.69 20.75
N SER A 216 -3.96 -0.96 21.90
CA SER A 216 -2.54 -0.80 22.11
C SER A 216 -1.75 -2.05 21.71
N GLY A 217 -0.42 -1.90 21.66
CA GLY A 217 0.49 -3.03 21.48
C GLY A 217 0.60 -3.56 20.05
N MET A 218 -0.07 -2.93 19.10
CA MET A 218 0.03 -3.30 17.69
C MET A 218 1.34 -2.79 17.08
N ALA A 219 1.89 -3.50 16.08
CA ALA A 219 3.08 -3.03 15.38
C ALA A 219 2.85 -1.65 14.77
N ASP A 220 3.88 -0.82 14.74
CA ASP A 220 3.85 0.51 14.14
C ASP A 220 4.24 0.53 12.66
N GLY A 221 4.41 -0.63 12.03
CA GLY A 221 4.76 -0.74 10.62
C GLY A 221 5.38 -2.08 10.26
N CYS A 222 6.03 -2.13 9.10
CA CYS A 222 6.68 -3.34 8.62
C CYS A 222 7.85 -3.07 7.67
N SER A 223 8.73 -4.07 7.55
CA SER A 223 9.79 -4.09 6.52
C SER A 223 9.20 -4.26 5.12
N MET A 224 9.67 -3.45 4.19
CA MET A 224 9.30 -3.58 2.79
C MET A 224 9.99 -4.76 2.10
N LEU A 225 11.13 -5.22 2.60
CA LEU A 225 11.82 -6.40 2.06
C LEU A 225 11.16 -7.71 2.53
N SER A 226 11.06 -7.90 3.83
CA SER A 226 10.67 -9.19 4.43
C SER A 226 9.19 -9.26 4.81
N ARG A 227 8.49 -8.13 4.87
CA ARG A 227 7.14 -7.98 5.43
C ARG A 227 7.05 -8.28 6.93
N TRP A 228 8.17 -8.56 7.60
CA TRP A 228 8.17 -8.65 9.05
C TRP A 228 7.68 -7.36 9.67
N ARG A 229 6.82 -7.51 10.67
CA ARG A 229 6.32 -6.37 11.44
C ARG A 229 7.45 -5.76 12.25
N ASN A 230 7.36 -4.46 12.51
CA ASN A 230 8.28 -3.80 13.42
C ASN A 230 8.12 -4.38 14.83
N THR A 231 9.19 -4.34 15.62
CA THR A 231 9.15 -4.71 17.04
C THR A 231 8.63 -3.56 17.91
N THR A 232 8.66 -2.34 17.38
CA THR A 232 8.07 -1.17 18.02
C THR A 232 6.56 -1.19 17.87
N THR A 233 5.88 -0.72 18.91
CA THR A 233 4.42 -0.75 19.00
C THR A 233 3.81 0.64 19.03
N CYS A 234 2.56 0.69 18.64
CA CYS A 234 1.72 1.86 18.72
C CYS A 234 0.32 1.53 19.24
N ASN A 235 -0.40 2.54 19.64
CA ASN A 235 -1.83 2.46 19.87
C ASN A 235 -2.55 2.82 18.58
N VAL A 236 -3.44 1.94 18.12
CA VAL A 236 -4.30 2.23 16.96
C VAL A 236 -5.61 2.79 17.48
N PHE A 237 -5.91 4.01 17.07
CA PHE A 237 -7.14 4.70 17.44
C PHE A 237 -8.15 4.64 16.29
N TYR A 238 -9.42 4.49 16.61
CA TYR A 238 -10.51 4.49 15.64
C TYR A 238 -11.74 5.20 16.18
N ASP A 239 -12.43 5.88 15.30
CA ASP A 239 -13.59 6.70 15.60
C ASP A 239 -14.91 6.01 15.24
N SER A 240 -15.99 6.75 15.39
CA SER A 240 -17.35 6.30 15.17
C SER A 240 -17.68 5.80 13.76
N SER A 241 -16.83 6.02 12.79
CA SER A 241 -17.09 5.64 11.40
C SER A 241 -16.83 4.16 11.11
N LYS A 242 -16.18 3.44 12.04
CA LYS A 242 -15.65 2.09 11.83
C LYS A 242 -16.32 1.01 12.66
N TRP A 243 -17.37 1.35 13.38
CA TRP A 243 -18.12 0.38 14.14
C TRP A 243 -19.56 0.26 13.66
N GLY A 244 -20.11 -0.92 13.82
CA GLY A 244 -21.53 -1.22 13.68
C GLY A 244 -22.02 -1.95 14.91
N TYR A 245 -23.33 -2.06 15.07
CA TYR A 245 -23.90 -2.85 16.13
C TYR A 245 -25.06 -3.69 15.63
N GLU A 246 -25.29 -4.79 16.33
CA GLU A 246 -26.39 -5.71 16.04
C GLU A 246 -27.03 -6.13 17.36
N PHE A 247 -28.36 -6.02 17.45
CA PHE A 247 -29.09 -6.52 18.61
C PHE A 247 -29.10 -8.04 18.64
N ASP A 248 -29.04 -8.63 19.83
CA ASP A 248 -29.10 -10.10 19.99
C ASP A 248 -30.40 -10.68 19.38
N ASN A 249 -31.51 -9.97 19.55
CA ASN A 249 -32.83 -10.35 19.02
C ASN A 249 -33.66 -9.08 18.78
N PRO A 250 -34.67 -9.13 17.92
CA PRO A 250 -35.63 -8.03 17.78
C PRO A 250 -36.28 -7.68 19.14
N GLY A 251 -36.12 -6.44 19.56
CA GLY A 251 -36.60 -5.92 20.83
C GLY A 251 -35.67 -6.16 22.03
N SER A 252 -34.50 -6.71 21.83
CA SER A 252 -33.44 -6.74 22.85
C SER A 252 -32.83 -5.35 23.05
N SER A 253 -32.48 -5.01 24.29
CA SER A 253 -31.65 -3.87 24.61
C SER A 253 -30.15 -4.21 24.53
N ASN A 254 -29.82 -5.49 24.39
CA ASN A 254 -28.46 -6.00 24.37
C ASN A 254 -28.04 -6.38 22.94
N GLY A 255 -26.74 -6.36 22.67
CA GLY A 255 -26.25 -6.71 21.37
C GLY A 255 -24.72 -6.67 21.27
N TRP A 256 -24.23 -6.77 20.05
CA TRP A 256 -22.84 -6.80 19.74
C TRP A 256 -22.40 -5.52 19.05
N VAL A 257 -21.32 -4.93 19.54
CA VAL A 257 -20.55 -3.94 18.79
C VAL A 257 -19.52 -4.68 17.96
N ARG A 258 -19.47 -4.38 16.67
CA ARG A 258 -18.51 -4.95 15.71
C ARG A 258 -17.64 -3.83 15.16
N ILE A 259 -16.34 -4.02 15.24
CA ILE A 259 -15.34 -3.06 14.81
C ILE A 259 -14.38 -3.79 13.86
N ASN A 260 -14.17 -3.21 12.68
CA ASN A 260 -13.28 -3.77 11.68
C ASN A 260 -12.24 -2.71 11.30
N ILE A 261 -10.97 -2.96 11.61
CA ILE A 261 -9.92 -1.95 11.45
C ILE A 261 -8.72 -2.54 10.71
N PRO A 262 -8.22 -1.86 9.67
CA PRO A 262 -6.90 -2.18 9.13
C PRO A 262 -5.81 -1.72 10.10
N LEU A 263 -4.80 -2.57 10.30
CA LEU A 263 -3.63 -2.28 11.13
C LEU A 263 -2.41 -3.06 10.62
N TRP A 264 -1.24 -2.77 11.19
CA TRP A 264 -0.01 -3.46 10.76
C TRP A 264 0.08 -4.91 11.24
N GLY A 265 -0.68 -5.30 12.24
CA GLY A 265 -0.67 -6.61 12.86
C GLY A 265 0.12 -6.62 14.18
N GLU A 266 0.39 -7.82 14.66
CA GLU A 266 1.16 -8.02 15.89
C GLU A 266 2.65 -7.74 15.66
N PRO A 267 3.38 -7.23 16.66
CA PRO A 267 4.82 -7.02 16.56
C PRO A 267 5.59 -8.31 16.28
N HIS A 268 6.73 -8.17 15.61
CA HIS A 268 7.60 -9.31 15.36
C HIS A 268 8.02 -10.00 16.67
N GLY A 269 7.83 -11.31 16.72
CA GLY A 269 8.05 -12.14 17.92
C GLY A 269 6.81 -12.27 18.82
N LYS A 270 5.68 -11.65 18.45
CA LYS A 270 4.39 -11.75 19.14
C LYS A 270 3.27 -12.22 18.20
N GLU A 271 3.63 -12.79 17.06
CA GLU A 271 2.66 -13.21 16.04
C GLU A 271 1.74 -14.33 16.53
N ARG A 272 2.24 -15.22 17.40
CA ARG A 272 1.46 -16.33 17.91
C ARG A 272 0.71 -15.94 19.19
N GLN A 273 -0.49 -16.46 19.35
CA GLN A 273 -1.30 -16.20 20.54
C GLN A 273 -0.59 -16.62 21.83
N GLU A 274 0.10 -17.76 21.81
CA GLU A 274 0.84 -18.29 22.95
C GLU A 274 2.06 -17.46 23.36
N ASP A 275 2.56 -16.60 22.50
CA ASP A 275 3.70 -15.71 22.77
C ASP A 275 3.27 -14.39 23.42
N ARG A 276 1.95 -14.19 23.59
CA ARG A 276 1.38 -12.98 24.17
C ARG A 276 0.81 -13.21 25.56
N VAL A 277 0.95 -12.19 26.39
CA VAL A 277 0.26 -12.10 27.67
C VAL A 277 -0.88 -11.08 27.59
N PRO A 278 -1.89 -11.13 28.47
CA PRO A 278 -3.03 -10.21 28.42
C PRO A 278 -2.64 -8.73 28.27
N ALA A 279 -1.64 -8.28 29.01
CA ALA A 279 -1.19 -6.89 29.03
C ALA A 279 -0.40 -6.44 27.78
N ASP A 280 -0.06 -7.35 26.85
CA ASP A 280 0.64 -6.96 25.61
C ASP A 280 -0.26 -6.07 24.73
N ASN A 281 -1.58 -6.28 24.77
CA ASN A 281 -2.55 -5.48 24.04
C ASN A 281 -3.67 -5.05 24.99
N VAL A 282 -4.03 -3.79 24.94
CA VAL A 282 -5.11 -3.22 25.75
C VAL A 282 -6.14 -2.57 24.83
N LEU A 283 -7.37 -3.08 24.90
CA LEU A 283 -8.53 -2.49 24.24
C LEU A 283 -9.18 -1.47 25.19
N ARG A 284 -9.24 -0.21 24.78
CA ARG A 284 -9.91 0.87 25.51
C ARG A 284 -11.10 1.34 24.71
N MET A 285 -12.22 1.47 25.38
CA MET A 285 -13.50 1.85 24.78
C MET A 285 -14.15 2.96 25.58
N ASN A 286 -14.60 4.00 24.89
CA ASN A 286 -15.30 5.13 25.47
C ASN A 286 -16.68 5.24 24.81
N PHE A 287 -17.70 4.79 25.53
CA PHE A 287 -19.08 4.85 25.09
C PHE A 287 -19.70 6.17 25.48
N THR A 288 -20.21 6.93 24.53
CA THR A 288 -21.02 8.10 24.77
C THR A 288 -22.48 7.66 24.84
N LEU A 289 -23.19 8.03 25.90
CA LEU A 289 -24.59 7.66 26.11
C LEU A 289 -25.56 8.64 25.42
N ARG A 290 -26.78 8.16 25.18
CA ARG A 290 -27.89 8.98 24.66
C ARG A 290 -28.61 9.71 25.78
N ASP A 291 -27.87 10.53 26.52
CA ASP A 291 -28.42 11.44 27.52
C ASP A 291 -28.18 12.88 27.11
N ARG A 292 -28.84 13.81 27.80
CA ARG A 292 -28.71 15.25 27.49
C ARG A 292 -27.28 15.76 27.59
N ASP A 293 -26.50 15.19 28.49
CA ASP A 293 -25.12 15.61 28.79
C ASP A 293 -24.09 14.79 28.01
N HIS A 294 -24.53 13.80 27.20
CA HIS A 294 -23.66 12.87 26.48
C HIS A 294 -22.57 12.28 27.39
N THR A 295 -23.01 11.76 28.54
CA THR A 295 -22.09 11.14 29.50
C THR A 295 -21.31 10.00 28.87
N ALA A 296 -20.09 9.81 29.32
CA ALA A 296 -19.19 8.81 28.78
C ALA A 296 -18.88 7.72 29.80
N ASP A 297 -19.06 6.46 29.36
CA ASP A 297 -18.65 5.27 30.10
C ASP A 297 -17.38 4.70 29.51
N TYR A 298 -16.37 4.53 30.34
CA TYR A 298 -15.04 4.06 29.91
C TYR A 298 -14.78 2.63 30.40
N TYR A 299 -14.28 1.81 29.47
CA TYR A 299 -13.90 0.42 29.74
C TYR A 299 -12.49 0.15 29.20
N GLU A 300 -11.76 -0.72 29.93
CA GLU A 300 -10.44 -1.15 29.57
C GLU A 300 -10.32 -2.68 29.74
N PHE A 301 -9.73 -3.36 28.74
CA PHE A 301 -9.55 -4.80 28.73
C PHE A 301 -8.13 -5.14 28.28
N GLU A 302 -7.42 -5.91 29.08
CA GLU A 302 -6.22 -6.59 28.65
C GLU A 302 -6.62 -7.76 27.76
N VAL A 303 -6.15 -7.80 26.51
CA VAL A 303 -6.68 -8.69 25.46
C VAL A 303 -5.60 -9.42 24.66
N GLY A 304 -4.33 -9.29 25.03
CA GLY A 304 -3.23 -9.84 24.23
C GLY A 304 -3.35 -11.34 23.95
N ASP A 305 -3.79 -12.10 24.94
CA ASP A 305 -4.01 -13.54 24.84
C ASP A 305 -5.37 -13.93 24.19
N LEU A 306 -6.24 -12.94 23.94
CA LEU A 306 -7.55 -13.16 23.31
C LEU A 306 -7.53 -12.91 21.81
N ILE A 307 -6.52 -12.22 21.28
CA ILE A 307 -6.38 -11.97 19.85
C ILE A 307 -5.89 -13.24 19.16
N TYR A 308 -6.59 -13.71 18.15
CA TYR A 308 -6.27 -14.93 17.44
C TYR A 308 -6.49 -14.82 15.93
N TYR A 309 -5.90 -15.75 15.18
CA TYR A 309 -6.16 -15.92 13.75
C TYR A 309 -7.29 -16.91 13.55
N LYS A 310 -8.21 -16.59 12.67
CA LYS A 310 -9.20 -17.55 12.21
C LYS A 310 -8.64 -18.26 11.01
N GLU A 311 -7.92 -19.32 11.23
CA GLU A 311 -7.19 -20.19 10.32
C GLU A 311 -5.71 -19.83 10.13
N PRO A 312 -4.92 -20.82 9.85
CA PRO A 312 -5.09 -21.77 8.78
C PRO A 312 -4.97 -23.22 9.22
N GLN A 313 -5.53 -24.10 8.43
CA GLN A 313 -5.27 -25.55 8.47
C GLN A 313 -3.79 -25.91 8.14
N GLN A 314 -2.89 -24.95 8.06
CA GLN A 314 -1.47 -25.16 7.77
C GLN A 314 -0.65 -24.99 9.05
N ASP A 315 0.36 -25.84 9.20
CA ASP A 315 1.29 -25.80 10.33
C ASP A 315 1.88 -24.38 10.46
N PRO A 316 1.65 -23.66 11.56
CA PRO A 316 2.19 -22.32 11.79
C PRO A 316 3.71 -22.22 11.62
N ALA A 317 4.45 -23.33 11.80
CA ALA A 317 5.89 -23.37 11.61
C ALA A 317 6.33 -23.33 10.13
N GLN A 318 5.41 -23.56 9.20
CA GLN A 318 5.68 -23.57 7.75
C GLN A 318 5.21 -22.31 7.05
N LEU A 319 4.54 -21.41 7.76
CA LEU A 319 3.99 -20.19 7.18
C LEU A 319 5.04 -19.09 7.19
N THR A 320 5.27 -18.50 6.03
CA THR A 320 5.98 -17.24 5.96
C THR A 320 5.08 -16.15 6.56
N PRO A 321 5.63 -15.23 7.38
CA PRO A 321 4.85 -14.23 8.13
C PRO A 321 3.75 -13.49 7.37
N PRO A 322 3.92 -13.22 6.07
CA PRO A 322 2.92 -12.46 5.33
C PRO A 322 1.60 -13.19 5.09
N ASP A 323 1.61 -14.50 5.05
CA ASP A 323 0.43 -15.27 4.64
C ASP A 323 -0.53 -15.58 5.80
N VAL A 324 -0.01 -15.46 7.03
CA VAL A 324 -0.73 -15.83 8.27
C VAL A 324 -1.58 -14.70 8.83
N LEU A 325 -1.27 -13.44 8.49
CA LEU A 325 -1.66 -12.29 9.30
C LEU A 325 -2.73 -11.40 8.67
N ARG A 326 -3.47 -11.88 7.70
CA ARG A 326 -4.47 -11.05 6.99
C ARG A 326 -5.70 -10.74 7.82
N HIS A 327 -6.11 -11.64 8.74
CA HIS A 327 -7.29 -11.46 9.59
C HIS A 327 -7.03 -11.87 11.02
N LEU A 328 -7.16 -10.93 11.92
CA LEU A 328 -7.14 -11.11 13.37
C LEU A 328 -8.56 -11.03 13.92
N TYR A 329 -8.84 -11.76 14.98
CA TYR A 329 -10.13 -11.76 15.64
C TYR A 329 -9.97 -11.54 17.13
N LEU A 330 -10.83 -10.72 17.68
CA LEU A 330 -10.93 -10.46 19.12
C LEU A 330 -12.40 -10.48 19.51
N THR A 331 -12.75 -11.34 20.44
CA THR A 331 -14.10 -11.38 20.98
C THR A 331 -14.06 -11.16 22.49
N ILE A 332 -14.75 -10.13 22.94
CA ILE A 332 -14.92 -9.82 24.34
C ILE A 332 -16.27 -10.38 24.81
N ASN A 333 -16.21 -11.48 25.55
CA ASN A 333 -17.40 -12.14 26.11
C ASN A 333 -17.78 -11.58 27.49
N ARG A 334 -17.06 -10.56 27.98
CA ARG A 334 -17.44 -9.88 29.21
C ARG A 334 -18.59 -8.92 28.87
N GLU A 335 -19.66 -9.01 29.65
CA GLU A 335 -20.77 -8.08 29.53
C GLU A 335 -20.31 -6.67 29.92
N ILE A 336 -20.51 -5.73 29.02
CA ILE A 336 -20.36 -4.31 29.28
C ILE A 336 -21.76 -3.77 29.58
N PRO A 337 -22.07 -3.42 30.83
CA PRO A 337 -23.37 -2.87 31.14
C PRO A 337 -23.37 -1.36 30.85
N LEU A 338 -24.07 -0.92 29.81
CA LEU A 338 -24.42 0.47 29.65
C LEU A 338 -25.67 0.75 30.47
N LEU A 339 -25.59 1.73 31.37
CA LEU A 339 -26.74 2.11 32.19
C LEU A 339 -27.71 2.96 31.36
N PRO A 340 -29.02 2.83 31.59
CA PRO A 340 -29.96 3.76 30.99
C PRO A 340 -29.65 5.18 31.41
N PRO A 341 -29.76 6.16 30.49
CA PRO A 341 -29.48 7.54 30.79
C PRO A 341 -30.38 8.06 31.91
N VAL A 342 -29.84 8.80 32.86
CA VAL A 342 -30.58 9.36 34.00
C VAL A 342 -31.55 10.44 33.53
N ASP A 343 -31.23 11.14 32.44
CA ASP A 343 -32.10 12.17 31.83
C ASP A 343 -32.07 11.94 30.29
N PRO A 344 -32.89 11.00 29.78
CA PRO A 344 -32.89 10.71 28.35
C PRO A 344 -33.30 11.96 27.58
N GLU A 345 -32.64 12.21 26.43
CA GLU A 345 -33.11 13.23 25.49
C GLU A 345 -34.60 12.96 25.21
N GLU A 346 -35.45 13.92 25.60
CA GLU A 346 -36.82 13.88 25.14
C GLU A 346 -36.79 13.91 23.62
N PRO A 347 -37.50 12.98 22.94
CA PRO A 347 -37.60 13.04 21.50
C PRO A 347 -38.14 14.43 21.15
N THR A 348 -37.25 15.30 20.66
CA THR A 348 -37.66 16.62 20.21
C THR A 348 -38.74 16.40 19.18
N GLY A 349 -39.99 16.79 19.53
CA GLY A 349 -41.19 16.54 18.76
C GLY A 349 -41.27 17.26 17.40
N ALA A 350 -40.17 17.52 16.76
CA ALA A 350 -40.02 17.93 15.38
C ALA A 350 -39.75 16.69 14.52
N GLY A 351 -40.72 15.85 14.39
CA GLY A 351 -41.15 15.06 13.26
C GLY A 351 -40.12 14.60 12.22
N PHE A 352 -38.95 14.14 12.60
CA PHE A 352 -38.20 13.17 11.83
C PHE A 352 -38.05 11.92 12.69
N ASN A 353 -39.05 11.05 12.67
CA ASN A 353 -38.79 9.64 12.81
C ASN A 353 -37.95 9.23 11.58
N ALA A 354 -36.68 9.56 11.56
CA ALA A 354 -35.71 8.81 10.82
C ALA A 354 -35.63 7.46 11.56
N HIS A 355 -36.60 6.60 11.26
CA HIS A 355 -36.39 5.18 11.37
C HIS A 355 -35.23 4.95 10.39
N VAL A 356 -34.02 5.03 10.87
CA VAL A 356 -32.88 4.45 10.18
C VAL A 356 -33.23 2.98 10.22
N ASP A 357 -33.79 2.48 9.11
CA ASP A 357 -33.92 1.06 8.92
C ASP A 357 -32.59 0.47 9.34
N PRO A 358 -32.58 -0.50 10.27
CA PRO A 358 -31.31 -1.15 10.63
C PRO A 358 -30.70 -1.51 9.30
N TRP A 359 -29.50 -0.98 9.06
CA TRP A 359 -28.77 -1.23 7.83
C TRP A 359 -28.93 -2.70 7.56
N ASP A 360 -29.60 -3.02 6.46
CA ASP A 360 -29.88 -4.39 6.09
C ASP A 360 -28.54 -5.05 5.83
N TYR A 361 -27.93 -5.54 6.91
CA TYR A 361 -26.70 -6.36 6.87
C TYR A 361 -27.04 -7.74 6.29
N GLY A 362 -27.96 -7.75 5.32
CA GLY A 362 -28.29 -8.91 4.51
C GLY A 362 -27.17 -9.31 3.60
N GLY A 363 -26.11 -9.79 4.17
CA GLY A 363 -24.98 -10.35 3.50
C GLY A 363 -23.77 -10.27 4.41
N GLU A 364 -23.01 -11.34 4.46
CA GLU A 364 -21.60 -11.27 4.80
C GLU A 364 -21.07 -9.97 4.21
N TRP A 365 -20.59 -9.07 5.05
CA TRP A 365 -19.74 -8.02 4.57
C TRP A 365 -18.62 -8.71 3.84
N ASP A 366 -18.84 -8.90 2.55
CA ASP A 366 -17.76 -9.07 1.62
C ASP A 366 -17.04 -7.71 1.64
N LEU A 367 -16.38 -7.46 2.79
CA LEU A 367 -15.34 -6.46 2.90
C LEU A 367 -14.39 -6.88 1.84
N GLY A 368 -14.71 -6.32 0.66
CA GLY A 368 -14.01 -6.68 -0.51
C GLY A 368 -12.58 -6.86 -0.16
N THR A 369 -12.24 -8.11 -0.12
CA THR A 369 -10.88 -8.54 0.04
C THR A 369 -9.99 -7.42 -0.46
N PHE A 370 -9.09 -6.97 0.40
CA PHE A 370 -8.12 -5.94 0.04
C PHE A 370 -7.33 -6.33 -1.19
#